data_36c06284688eca845a40bcc5b1f0ebe9
#
_entry.id   36c06284688eca845a40bcc5b1f0ebe9
#
_cell.length_a   1.000
_cell.length_b   1.000
_cell.length_c   1.000
_cell.angle_alpha   90.00
_cell.angle_beta   90.00
_cell.angle_gamma   90.00
#
_symmetry.space_group_name_H-M   'P 1'
#
loop_
_entity.id
_entity.type
_entity.pdbx_description
1 polymer ?
#
loop_
_entity_poly.entity_id
_entity_poly.type
_entity_poly.pdbx_seq_one_letter_code
_entity_poly.pdbx_strand_id
1 'polypeptide(L)'
;MTAATPRTVEEYLDLLRAELQGADRALVQDALYDAEEHLRAELAQHPEETDATMLGRIVASYGAPSEVADAYRSNETRVQAALRTPPPKPKHTTLGRFFGVYSDPRAYLGMAYMLLALATGIFYFTFAVTGLSLSAGFAILIIGIPFFLLFIGTTRVLALAEGRIVETLLGTRMPRRPVHPGPPMGWMQRVLEMLKDPRTWGTLLYLLLMLPLGLFYFTFVIVGVVCSLALTIAPIAVLLFHAGVITIDGTVESPHPALLPLVSILGIVLLTVTLHL
;
A
#
# COMPACT_ATOMS: atom_id res chain seq x y z
N MET A 1 -13.44 -32.99 17.98
CA MET A 1 -12.35 -33.35 17.10
C MET A 1 -11.07 -33.02 17.85
N THR A 2 -10.30 -34.01 18.23
CA THR A 2 -9.00 -33.83 18.89
C THR A 2 -8.08 -33.13 17.90
N ALA A 3 -7.73 -31.88 18.18
CA ALA A 3 -6.75 -31.15 17.37
C ALA A 3 -5.45 -31.95 17.34
N ALA A 4 -4.99 -32.32 16.17
CA ALA A 4 -3.70 -33.00 16.02
C ALA A 4 -2.61 -32.07 16.56
N THR A 5 -1.88 -32.54 17.58
CA THR A 5 -0.78 -31.76 18.14
C THR A 5 0.36 -31.74 17.10
N PRO A 6 0.75 -30.58 16.57
CA PRO A 6 1.80 -30.49 15.56
C PRO A 6 3.14 -31.00 16.13
N ARG A 7 3.91 -31.70 15.29
CA ARG A 7 5.20 -32.30 15.65
C ARG A 7 6.37 -31.53 15.06
N THR A 8 6.13 -30.68 14.04
CA THR A 8 7.15 -29.83 13.41
C THR A 8 6.63 -28.40 13.28
N VAL A 9 7.55 -27.44 13.13
CA VAL A 9 7.21 -26.03 12.90
C VAL A 9 6.37 -25.87 11.62
N GLU A 10 6.74 -26.61 10.58
CA GLU A 10 6.04 -26.59 9.30
C GLU A 10 4.58 -27.07 9.46
N GLU A 11 4.38 -28.16 10.21
CA GLU A 11 3.03 -28.69 10.50
C GLU A 11 2.19 -27.68 11.30
N TYR A 12 2.78 -27.00 12.27
CA TYR A 12 2.11 -25.93 13.02
C TYR A 12 1.69 -24.78 12.09
N LEU A 13 2.59 -24.33 11.21
CA LEU A 13 2.32 -23.24 10.27
C LEU A 13 1.26 -23.63 9.23
N ASP A 14 1.23 -24.87 8.78
CA ASP A 14 0.21 -25.34 7.85
C ASP A 14 -1.18 -25.42 8.52
N LEU A 15 -1.25 -25.86 9.78
CA LEU A 15 -2.47 -25.84 10.57
C LEU A 15 -2.95 -24.38 10.81
N LEU A 16 -2.03 -23.49 11.18
CA LEU A 16 -2.37 -22.07 11.36
C LEU A 16 -2.87 -21.43 10.06
N ARG A 17 -2.26 -21.76 8.92
CA ARG A 17 -2.71 -21.32 7.61
C ARG A 17 -4.11 -21.85 7.27
N ALA A 18 -4.40 -23.10 7.60
CA ALA A 18 -5.71 -23.70 7.40
C ALA A 18 -6.78 -23.02 8.26
N GLU A 19 -6.47 -22.74 9.53
CA GLU A 19 -7.38 -22.02 10.42
C GLU A 19 -7.65 -20.59 9.94
N LEU A 20 -6.64 -19.92 9.33
CA LEU A 20 -6.77 -18.56 8.78
C LEU A 20 -7.40 -18.53 7.38
N GLN A 21 -7.95 -19.63 6.85
CA GLN A 21 -8.63 -19.63 5.56
C GLN A 21 -9.79 -18.61 5.53
N GLY A 22 -9.85 -17.83 4.44
CA GLY A 22 -10.83 -16.76 4.27
C GLY A 22 -10.46 -15.43 4.94
N ALA A 23 -9.39 -15.38 5.73
CA ALA A 23 -8.87 -14.12 6.26
C ALA A 23 -8.10 -13.32 5.19
N ASP A 24 -7.89 -12.02 5.45
CA ASP A 24 -7.11 -11.15 4.59
C ASP A 24 -5.69 -11.69 4.40
N ARG A 25 -5.16 -11.61 3.17
CA ARG A 25 -3.81 -12.11 2.83
C ARG A 25 -2.70 -11.45 3.66
N ALA A 26 -2.86 -10.17 4.00
CA ALA A 26 -1.91 -9.45 4.83
C ALA A 26 -1.89 -10.02 6.25
N LEU A 27 -3.07 -10.32 6.82
CA LEU A 27 -3.19 -10.96 8.13
C LEU A 27 -2.53 -12.32 8.15
N VAL A 28 -2.82 -13.16 7.16
CA VAL A 28 -2.22 -14.51 7.05
C VAL A 28 -0.71 -14.42 6.96
N GLN A 29 -0.16 -13.51 6.17
CA GLN A 29 1.27 -13.31 6.04
C GLN A 29 1.91 -12.89 7.37
N ASP A 30 1.32 -11.92 8.06
CA ASP A 30 1.81 -11.42 9.34
C ASP A 30 1.78 -12.53 10.41
N ALA A 31 0.67 -13.27 10.51
CA ALA A 31 0.50 -14.34 11.50
C ALA A 31 1.50 -15.49 11.30
N LEU A 32 1.70 -15.92 10.05
CA LEU A 32 2.65 -17.00 9.74
C LEU A 32 4.10 -16.58 10.02
N TYR A 33 4.46 -15.33 9.72
CA TYR A 33 5.79 -14.82 9.99
C TYR A 33 6.07 -14.75 11.50
N ASP A 34 5.18 -14.16 12.27
CA ASP A 34 5.34 -14.00 13.71
C ASP A 34 5.37 -15.38 14.42
N ALA A 35 4.52 -16.32 13.99
CA ALA A 35 4.52 -17.68 14.53
C ALA A 35 5.85 -18.41 14.20
N GLU A 36 6.33 -18.35 12.96
CA GLU A 36 7.59 -18.97 12.58
C GLU A 36 8.78 -18.37 13.34
N GLU A 37 8.85 -17.03 13.45
CA GLU A 37 9.90 -16.34 14.19
C GLU A 37 9.93 -16.79 15.65
N HIS A 38 8.75 -16.84 16.30
CA HIS A 38 8.63 -17.26 17.70
C HIS A 38 9.03 -18.73 17.90
N LEU A 39 8.46 -19.63 17.09
CA LEU A 39 8.74 -21.07 17.19
C LEU A 39 10.22 -21.38 16.99
N ARG A 40 10.86 -20.77 16.00
CA ARG A 40 12.30 -20.96 15.74
C ARG A 40 13.19 -20.34 16.81
N ALA A 41 12.80 -19.21 17.37
CA ALA A 41 13.53 -18.58 18.46
C ALA A 41 13.53 -19.47 19.71
N GLU A 42 12.38 -20.08 20.03
CA GLU A 42 12.28 -21.03 21.15
C GLU A 42 13.09 -22.30 20.91
N LEU A 43 13.03 -22.88 19.69
CA LEU A 43 13.86 -24.04 19.31
C LEU A 43 15.35 -23.76 19.44
N ALA A 44 15.81 -22.56 19.08
CA ALA A 44 17.20 -22.17 19.16
C ALA A 44 17.70 -22.01 20.62
N GLN A 45 16.81 -21.74 21.58
CA GLN A 45 17.16 -21.60 22.99
C GLN A 45 17.32 -22.93 23.70
N HIS A 46 16.75 -24.01 23.16
CA HIS A 46 16.73 -25.33 23.79
C HIS A 46 17.16 -26.47 22.83
N PRO A 47 18.39 -26.48 22.34
CA PRO A 47 18.85 -27.43 21.34
C PRO A 47 18.93 -28.89 21.83
N GLU A 48 18.79 -29.12 23.14
CA GLU A 48 18.86 -30.42 23.80
C GLU A 48 17.55 -31.22 23.71
N GLU A 49 16.42 -30.56 23.42
CA GLU A 49 15.09 -31.19 23.37
C GLU A 49 14.73 -31.65 21.95
N THR A 50 13.91 -32.72 21.87
CA THR A 50 13.37 -33.16 20.58
C THR A 50 12.28 -32.18 20.10
N ASP A 51 12.25 -31.83 18.81
CA ASP A 51 11.28 -30.89 18.21
C ASP A 51 9.84 -31.19 18.64
N ALA A 52 9.42 -32.43 18.70
CA ALA A 52 8.04 -32.80 19.07
C ALA A 52 7.70 -32.51 20.54
N THR A 53 8.67 -32.73 21.50
CA THR A 53 8.44 -32.45 22.93
C THR A 53 8.38 -30.96 23.19
N MET A 54 9.24 -30.23 22.52
CA MET A 54 9.32 -28.80 22.58
C MET A 54 8.08 -28.11 21.99
N LEU A 55 7.63 -28.55 20.83
CA LEU A 55 6.39 -28.04 20.23
C LEU A 55 5.17 -28.26 21.13
N GLY A 56 5.08 -29.41 21.82
CA GLY A 56 4.03 -29.63 22.81
C GLY A 56 4.05 -28.56 23.92
N ARG A 57 5.25 -28.17 24.41
CA ARG A 57 5.40 -27.11 25.41
C ARG A 57 5.09 -25.73 24.86
N ILE A 58 5.56 -25.43 23.64
CA ILE A 58 5.31 -24.14 22.99
C ILE A 58 3.83 -23.97 22.70
N VAL A 59 3.13 -25.01 22.19
CA VAL A 59 1.67 -24.97 21.99
C VAL A 59 0.94 -24.68 23.30
N ALA A 60 1.44 -25.19 24.45
CA ALA A 60 0.84 -24.91 25.75
C ALA A 60 1.07 -23.45 26.21
N SER A 61 2.15 -22.79 25.79
CA SER A 61 2.49 -21.42 26.20
C SER A 61 2.12 -20.35 25.17
N TYR A 62 2.33 -20.63 23.89
CA TYR A 62 2.04 -19.71 22.77
C TYR A 62 0.58 -19.81 22.30
N GLY A 63 -0.03 -20.98 22.46
CA GLY A 63 -1.38 -21.30 22.04
C GLY A 63 -1.46 -22.28 20.88
N ALA A 64 -2.59 -22.97 20.80
CA ALA A 64 -2.90 -23.83 19.67
C ALA A 64 -3.11 -22.99 18.39
N PRO A 65 -2.89 -23.56 17.17
CA PRO A 65 -3.09 -22.85 15.91
C PRO A 65 -4.44 -22.14 15.79
N SER A 66 -5.51 -22.75 16.30
CA SER A 66 -6.87 -22.15 16.35
C SER A 66 -6.96 -20.95 17.27
N GLU A 67 -6.37 -21.03 18.47
CA GLU A 67 -6.38 -19.92 19.45
C GLU A 67 -5.59 -18.72 18.92
N VAL A 68 -4.42 -18.98 18.32
CA VAL A 68 -3.61 -17.95 17.71
C VAL A 68 -4.34 -17.31 16.52
N ALA A 69 -5.00 -18.11 15.67
CA ALA A 69 -5.81 -17.61 14.56
C ALA A 69 -6.95 -16.69 15.05
N ASP A 70 -7.63 -17.06 16.13
CA ASP A 70 -8.71 -16.25 16.71
C ASP A 70 -8.20 -14.96 17.35
N ALA A 71 -7.03 -15.00 17.99
CA ALA A 71 -6.36 -13.80 18.50
C ALA A 71 -6.02 -12.80 17.38
N TYR A 72 -5.47 -13.30 16.26
CA TYR A 72 -5.20 -12.47 15.09
C TYR A 72 -6.46 -11.87 14.47
N ARG A 73 -7.55 -12.66 14.32
CA ARG A 73 -8.84 -12.17 13.81
C ARG A 73 -9.45 -11.09 14.73
N SER A 74 -9.40 -11.29 16.03
CA SER A 74 -9.93 -10.32 17.00
C SER A 74 -9.15 -9.00 17.01
N ASN A 75 -7.82 -9.08 16.91
CA ASN A 75 -6.97 -7.90 16.77
C ASN A 75 -7.20 -7.16 15.44
N GLU A 76 -7.38 -7.91 14.34
CA GLU A 76 -7.67 -7.33 13.04
C GLU A 76 -8.99 -6.56 13.04
N THR A 77 -10.01 -7.08 13.69
CA THR A 77 -11.29 -6.36 13.84
C THR A 77 -11.11 -5.01 14.55
N ARG A 78 -10.25 -4.94 15.57
CA ARG A 78 -9.91 -3.68 16.26
C ARG A 78 -9.11 -2.73 15.38
N VAL A 79 -8.11 -3.24 14.66
CA VAL A 79 -7.29 -2.45 13.71
C VAL A 79 -8.16 -1.89 12.59
N GLN A 80 -9.02 -2.70 12.00
CA GLN A 80 -9.95 -2.26 10.97
C GLN A 80 -10.95 -1.22 11.50
N ALA A 81 -11.43 -1.38 12.72
CA ALA A 81 -12.30 -0.37 13.36
C ALA A 81 -11.57 0.97 13.55
N ALA A 82 -10.28 0.95 13.90
CA ALA A 82 -9.47 2.15 14.05
C ALA A 82 -9.12 2.83 12.70
N LEU A 83 -8.92 2.03 11.64
CA LEU A 83 -8.66 2.53 10.28
C LEU A 83 -9.94 3.02 9.58
N ARG A 84 -11.11 2.52 9.99
CA ARG A 84 -12.38 2.98 9.44
C ARG A 84 -12.70 4.37 9.98
N THR A 85 -12.53 5.38 9.14
CA THR A 85 -13.19 6.67 9.37
C THR A 85 -14.69 6.42 9.46
N PRO A 86 -15.43 7.06 10.41
CA PRO A 86 -16.87 6.89 10.50
C PRO A 86 -17.50 7.05 9.10
N PRO A 87 -18.38 6.14 8.67
CA PRO A 87 -19.00 6.26 7.37
C PRO A 87 -19.72 7.61 7.31
N PRO A 88 -19.58 8.38 6.23
CA PRO A 88 -20.33 9.61 6.06
C PRO A 88 -21.82 9.29 6.20
N LYS A 89 -22.55 10.12 6.95
CA LYS A 89 -24.00 9.94 7.17
C LYS A 89 -24.67 9.69 5.83
N PRO A 90 -25.54 8.66 5.69
CA PRO A 90 -26.15 8.32 4.42
C PRO A 90 -26.92 9.53 3.88
N LYS A 91 -26.47 10.07 2.76
CA LYS A 91 -27.15 11.16 2.06
C LYS A 91 -28.15 10.51 1.12
N HIS A 92 -29.43 10.71 1.39
CA HIS A 92 -30.54 10.05 0.70
C HIS A 92 -30.77 10.52 -0.75
N THR A 93 -30.08 11.58 -1.21
CA THR A 93 -30.21 12.12 -2.57
C THR A 93 -28.95 11.87 -3.40
N THR A 94 -29.13 11.58 -4.71
CA THR A 94 -28.03 11.39 -5.68
C THR A 94 -27.09 12.60 -5.72
N LEU A 95 -27.63 13.81 -5.70
CA LEU A 95 -26.87 15.05 -5.58
C LEU A 95 -26.11 15.13 -4.26
N GLY A 96 -26.70 14.71 -3.14
CA GLY A 96 -26.05 14.68 -1.85
C GLY A 96 -24.89 13.68 -1.80
N ARG A 97 -24.96 12.57 -2.54
CA ARG A 97 -23.84 11.63 -2.71
C ARG A 97 -22.73 12.22 -3.55
N PHE A 98 -23.08 12.87 -4.67
CA PHE A 98 -22.12 13.47 -5.59
C PHE A 98 -21.30 14.58 -4.92
N PHE A 99 -21.95 15.53 -4.25
CA PHE A 99 -21.26 16.61 -3.53
C PHE A 99 -20.76 16.21 -2.14
N GLY A 100 -21.06 15.00 -1.69
CA GLY A 100 -20.62 14.46 -0.41
C GLY A 100 -19.12 14.32 -0.27
N VAL A 101 -18.41 14.20 -1.40
CA VAL A 101 -16.95 14.06 -1.47
C VAL A 101 -16.18 15.21 -0.81
N TYR A 102 -16.73 16.44 -0.85
CA TYR A 102 -16.12 17.60 -0.20
C TYR A 102 -16.04 17.49 1.33
N SER A 103 -16.86 16.63 1.94
CA SER A 103 -16.86 16.38 3.38
C SER A 103 -16.19 15.06 3.74
N ASP A 104 -15.65 14.33 2.76
CA ASP A 104 -15.01 13.05 2.96
C ASP A 104 -13.50 13.22 3.06
N PRO A 105 -12.88 13.04 4.25
CA PRO A 105 -11.44 13.15 4.41
C PRO A 105 -10.66 12.12 3.57
N ARG A 106 -11.28 11.01 3.17
CA ARG A 106 -10.63 9.98 2.33
C ARG A 106 -10.33 10.48 0.93
N ALA A 107 -11.19 11.32 0.36
CA ALA A 107 -10.94 11.94 -0.95
C ALA A 107 -9.66 12.78 -0.92
N TYR A 108 -9.47 13.56 0.13
CA TYR A 108 -8.26 14.39 0.31
C TYR A 108 -7.02 13.55 0.58
N LEU A 109 -7.14 12.46 1.35
CA LEU A 109 -6.04 11.53 1.61
C LEU A 109 -5.65 10.76 0.33
N GLY A 110 -6.62 10.34 -0.47
CA GLY A 110 -6.38 9.73 -1.79
C GLY A 110 -5.65 10.68 -2.73
N MET A 111 -6.10 11.94 -2.79
CA MET A 111 -5.44 12.98 -3.59
C MET A 111 -4.02 13.27 -3.07
N ALA A 112 -3.80 13.32 -1.76
CA ALA A 112 -2.48 13.46 -1.16
C ALA A 112 -1.56 12.29 -1.51
N TYR A 113 -2.08 11.05 -1.52
CA TYR A 113 -1.34 9.89 -1.99
C TYR A 113 -0.95 10.00 -3.47
N MET A 114 -1.87 10.42 -4.35
CA MET A 114 -1.58 10.59 -5.77
C MET A 114 -0.49 11.65 -6.02
N LEU A 115 -0.47 12.73 -5.24
CA LEU A 115 0.59 13.74 -5.30
C LEU A 115 1.92 13.20 -4.78
N LEU A 116 1.89 12.44 -3.67
CA LEU A 116 3.07 11.81 -3.08
C LEU A 116 3.65 10.73 -4.00
N ALA A 117 2.80 10.04 -4.77
CA ALA A 117 3.18 8.96 -5.66
C ALA A 117 4.23 9.36 -6.71
N LEU A 118 4.30 10.64 -7.11
CA LEU A 118 5.37 11.13 -7.98
C LEU A 118 6.72 11.13 -7.24
N ALA A 119 6.76 11.62 -6.02
CA ALA A 119 8.00 11.70 -5.23
C ALA A 119 8.53 10.29 -4.88
N THR A 120 7.64 9.43 -4.39
CA THR A 120 7.99 8.03 -4.10
C THR A 120 8.35 7.27 -5.38
N GLY A 121 7.66 7.54 -6.49
CA GLY A 121 7.93 6.95 -7.80
C GLY A 121 9.32 7.31 -8.34
N ILE A 122 9.74 8.58 -8.24
CA ILE A 122 11.10 9.01 -8.61
C ILE A 122 12.13 8.25 -7.76
N PHE A 123 11.92 8.18 -6.45
CA PHE A 123 12.82 7.51 -5.53
C PHE A 123 12.93 6.01 -5.84
N TYR A 124 11.81 5.31 -5.97
CA TYR A 124 11.78 3.87 -6.20
C TYR A 124 12.34 3.47 -7.57
N PHE A 125 11.98 4.23 -8.60
CA PHE A 125 12.52 4.00 -9.94
C PHE A 125 14.05 4.17 -9.96
N THR A 126 14.55 5.27 -9.39
CA THR A 126 15.99 5.54 -9.32
C THR A 126 16.70 4.44 -8.54
N PHE A 127 16.15 4.03 -7.39
CA PHE A 127 16.68 2.94 -6.58
C PHE A 127 16.72 1.61 -7.37
N ALA A 128 15.62 1.26 -8.05
CA ALA A 128 15.52 0.01 -8.79
C ALA A 128 16.48 -0.03 -9.99
N VAL A 129 16.53 1.05 -10.79
CA VAL A 129 17.43 1.14 -11.94
C VAL A 129 18.89 1.12 -11.51
N THR A 130 19.25 1.93 -10.52
CA THR A 130 20.63 1.97 -10.00
C THR A 130 21.04 0.63 -9.40
N GLY A 131 20.18 0.03 -8.57
CA GLY A 131 20.45 -1.26 -7.93
C GLY A 131 20.61 -2.40 -8.93
N LEU A 132 19.74 -2.47 -9.95
CA LEU A 132 19.85 -3.46 -11.02
C LEU A 132 21.14 -3.25 -11.86
N SER A 133 21.44 -2.00 -12.23
CA SER A 133 22.62 -1.66 -13.00
C SER A 133 23.91 -2.00 -12.25
N LEU A 134 24.01 -1.64 -10.97
CA LEU A 134 25.15 -1.98 -10.12
C LEU A 134 25.26 -3.49 -9.90
N SER A 135 24.12 -4.18 -9.66
CA SER A 135 24.11 -5.64 -9.52
C SER A 135 24.63 -6.33 -10.78
N ALA A 136 24.21 -5.87 -11.97
CA ALA A 136 24.71 -6.38 -13.25
C ALA A 136 26.19 -6.06 -13.47
N GLY A 137 26.63 -4.84 -13.15
CA GLY A 137 28.02 -4.43 -13.25
C GLY A 137 28.95 -5.22 -12.31
N PHE A 138 28.51 -5.48 -11.07
CA PHE A 138 29.26 -6.25 -10.10
C PHE A 138 29.13 -7.77 -10.26
N ALA A 139 28.25 -8.26 -11.14
CA ALA A 139 28.09 -9.71 -11.40
C ALA A 139 29.37 -10.37 -11.87
N ILE A 140 30.28 -9.61 -12.51
CA ILE A 140 31.59 -10.06 -12.95
C ILE A 140 32.57 -10.18 -11.77
N LEU A 141 32.28 -9.50 -10.66
CA LEU A 141 33.09 -9.48 -9.46
C LEU A 141 32.45 -10.36 -8.38
N ILE A 142 33.25 -10.99 -7.52
CA ILE A 142 32.79 -11.79 -6.38
C ILE A 142 31.86 -10.98 -5.45
N ILE A 143 32.04 -9.65 -5.43
CA ILE A 143 31.28 -8.69 -4.63
C ILE A 143 29.81 -8.55 -5.16
N GLY A 144 29.53 -8.93 -6.39
CA GLY A 144 28.20 -8.80 -6.99
C GLY A 144 27.11 -9.58 -6.27
N ILE A 145 27.42 -10.77 -5.76
CA ILE A 145 26.44 -11.62 -5.06
C ILE A 145 25.96 -10.98 -3.75
N PRO A 146 26.84 -10.59 -2.80
CA PRO A 146 26.42 -9.92 -1.57
C PRO A 146 25.72 -8.58 -1.84
N PHE A 147 26.16 -7.83 -2.86
CA PHE A 147 25.49 -6.59 -3.27
C PHE A 147 24.07 -6.85 -3.77
N PHE A 148 23.88 -7.85 -4.63
CA PHE A 148 22.57 -8.24 -5.12
C PHE A 148 21.62 -8.67 -4.00
N LEU A 149 22.10 -9.46 -3.03
CA LEU A 149 21.31 -9.85 -1.86
C LEU A 149 20.90 -8.63 -1.01
N LEU A 150 21.81 -7.70 -0.79
CA LEU A 150 21.52 -6.46 -0.08
C LEU A 150 20.46 -5.62 -0.84
N PHE A 151 20.60 -5.52 -2.16
CA PHE A 151 19.66 -4.80 -3.02
C PHE A 151 18.25 -5.42 -2.94
N ILE A 152 18.13 -6.74 -3.09
CA ILE A 152 16.82 -7.43 -2.98
C ILE A 152 16.25 -7.32 -1.56
N GLY A 153 17.10 -7.42 -0.52
CA GLY A 153 16.68 -7.20 0.86
C GLY A 153 16.08 -5.80 1.06
N THR A 154 16.77 -4.77 0.57
CA THR A 154 16.32 -3.38 0.63
C THR A 154 15.04 -3.15 -0.17
N THR A 155 14.91 -3.77 -1.35
CA THR A 155 13.68 -3.73 -2.16
C THR A 155 12.46 -4.22 -1.37
N ARG A 156 12.61 -5.29 -0.59
CA ARG A 156 11.54 -5.82 0.28
C ARG A 156 11.17 -4.85 1.40
N VAL A 157 12.16 -4.20 2.02
CA VAL A 157 11.94 -3.18 3.04
C VAL A 157 11.19 -1.98 2.46
N LEU A 158 11.58 -1.51 1.26
CA LEU A 158 10.89 -0.42 0.56
C LEU A 158 9.44 -0.78 0.23
N ALA A 159 9.18 -2.01 -0.21
CA ALA A 159 7.82 -2.47 -0.47
C ALA A 159 6.94 -2.48 0.81
N LEU A 160 7.51 -2.86 1.95
CA LEU A 160 6.81 -2.77 3.24
C LEU A 160 6.58 -1.31 3.66
N ALA A 161 7.54 -0.42 3.44
CA ALA A 161 7.41 1.01 3.73
C ALA A 161 6.29 1.64 2.88
N GLU A 162 6.25 1.33 1.58
CA GLU A 162 5.15 1.76 0.69
C GLU A 162 3.80 1.20 1.16
N GLY A 163 3.74 -0.07 1.56
CA GLY A 163 2.55 -0.66 2.15
C GLY A 163 2.04 0.12 3.38
N ARG A 164 2.94 0.69 4.20
CA ARG A 164 2.57 1.56 5.32
C ARG A 164 1.99 2.90 4.87
N ILE A 165 2.57 3.50 3.83
CA ILE A 165 2.03 4.74 3.25
C ILE A 165 0.62 4.50 2.72
N VAL A 166 0.42 3.42 1.98
CA VAL A 166 -0.90 3.01 1.45
C VAL A 166 -1.89 2.73 2.59
N GLU A 167 -1.48 1.99 3.62
CA GLU A 167 -2.34 1.69 4.79
C GLU A 167 -2.78 2.97 5.51
N THR A 168 -1.88 3.93 5.70
CA THR A 168 -2.18 5.18 6.42
C THR A 168 -3.00 6.17 5.61
N LEU A 169 -2.75 6.30 4.32
CA LEU A 169 -3.42 7.28 3.46
C LEU A 169 -4.72 6.75 2.85
N LEU A 170 -4.73 5.50 2.39
CA LEU A 170 -5.90 4.91 1.74
C LEU A 170 -6.76 4.05 2.70
N GLY A 171 -6.25 3.73 3.90
CA GLY A 171 -6.98 2.91 4.88
C GLY A 171 -7.13 1.44 4.47
N THR A 172 -6.35 0.97 3.49
CA THR A 172 -6.35 -0.43 3.05
C THR A 172 -5.31 -1.22 3.80
N ARG A 173 -5.71 -2.39 4.34
CA ARG A 173 -4.81 -3.27 5.09
C ARG A 173 -3.69 -3.79 4.18
N MET A 174 -2.44 -3.57 4.59
CA MET A 174 -1.25 -4.08 3.92
C MET A 174 -0.45 -5.01 4.85
N PRO A 175 0.31 -5.98 4.30
CA PRO A 175 1.18 -6.84 5.10
C PRO A 175 2.20 -6.01 5.90
N ARG A 176 2.36 -6.35 7.17
CA ARG A 176 3.30 -5.68 8.08
C ARG A 176 4.62 -6.42 8.24
N ARG A 177 4.61 -7.68 7.88
CA ARG A 177 5.77 -8.56 7.95
C ARG A 177 6.18 -9.03 6.55
N PRO A 178 7.47 -9.32 6.33
CA PRO A 178 7.91 -9.96 5.10
C PRO A 178 7.28 -11.36 4.97
N VAL A 179 7.40 -11.95 3.80
CA VAL A 179 7.01 -13.36 3.63
C VAL A 179 7.95 -14.22 4.48
N HIS A 180 7.39 -15.17 5.22
CA HIS A 180 8.19 -16.06 6.07
C HIS A 180 9.27 -16.78 5.24
N PRO A 181 10.50 -16.89 5.75
CA PRO A 181 11.66 -17.33 4.97
C PRO A 181 11.65 -18.82 4.61
N GLY A 182 10.77 -19.63 5.23
CA GLY A 182 10.78 -21.08 5.07
C GLY A 182 11.96 -21.76 5.79
N PRO A 183 12.21 -23.06 5.56
CA PRO A 183 13.26 -23.83 6.26
C PRO A 183 14.65 -23.23 6.04
N PRO A 184 15.58 -23.41 6.98
CA PRO A 184 16.94 -22.91 6.87
C PRO A 184 17.66 -23.55 5.69
N MET A 185 18.08 -22.72 4.75
CA MET A 185 18.77 -23.13 3.52
C MET A 185 20.17 -22.54 3.44
N GLY A 186 21.05 -23.22 2.71
CA GLY A 186 22.36 -22.69 2.39
C GLY A 186 22.27 -21.36 1.62
N TRP A 187 23.24 -20.47 1.81
CA TRP A 187 23.23 -19.14 1.19
C TRP A 187 23.05 -19.16 -0.35
N MET A 188 23.66 -20.13 -1.04
CA MET A 188 23.56 -20.30 -2.49
C MET A 188 22.14 -20.68 -2.93
N GLN A 189 21.50 -21.59 -2.19
CA GLN A 189 20.11 -21.99 -2.45
C GLN A 189 19.16 -20.80 -2.23
N ARG A 190 19.41 -20.00 -1.18
CA ARG A 190 18.64 -18.78 -0.90
C ARG A 190 18.73 -17.76 -2.03
N VAL A 191 19.93 -17.55 -2.61
CA VAL A 191 20.10 -16.67 -3.78
C VAL A 191 19.29 -17.18 -4.97
N LEU A 192 19.39 -18.48 -5.25
CA LEU A 192 18.70 -19.09 -6.39
C LEU A 192 17.19 -19.03 -6.23
N GLU A 193 16.68 -19.23 -5.02
CA GLU A 193 15.25 -19.10 -4.72
C GLU A 193 14.77 -17.65 -4.85
N MET A 194 15.52 -16.67 -4.35
CA MET A 194 15.19 -15.25 -4.51
C MET A 194 15.11 -14.85 -5.99
N LEU A 195 15.99 -15.41 -6.83
CA LEU A 195 15.97 -15.17 -8.29
C LEU A 195 14.79 -15.87 -8.98
N LYS A 196 14.36 -17.01 -8.48
CA LYS A 196 13.23 -17.78 -9.02
C LYS A 196 11.87 -17.29 -8.49
N ASP A 197 11.86 -16.57 -7.38
CA ASP A 197 10.63 -16.09 -6.75
C ASP A 197 9.96 -15.01 -7.62
N PRO A 198 8.77 -15.27 -8.20
CA PRO A 198 8.06 -14.30 -9.03
C PRO A 198 7.67 -13.04 -8.24
N ARG A 199 7.58 -13.11 -6.92
CA ARG A 199 7.28 -11.96 -6.05
C ARG A 199 8.42 -10.94 -6.07
N THR A 200 9.68 -11.40 -6.11
CA THR A 200 10.85 -10.52 -6.22
C THR A 200 10.78 -9.69 -7.50
N TRP A 201 10.50 -10.34 -8.62
CA TRP A 201 10.36 -9.67 -9.90
C TRP A 201 9.12 -8.78 -9.99
N GLY A 202 8.00 -9.23 -9.40
CA GLY A 202 6.79 -8.42 -9.26
C GLY A 202 7.02 -7.14 -8.47
N THR A 203 7.75 -7.21 -7.35
CA THR A 203 8.12 -6.05 -6.54
C THR A 203 9.04 -5.09 -7.30
N LEU A 204 10.05 -5.62 -8.00
CA LEU A 204 10.93 -4.78 -8.83
C LEU A 204 10.17 -4.10 -9.97
N LEU A 205 9.28 -4.84 -10.64
CA LEU A 205 8.41 -4.28 -11.68
C LEU A 205 7.50 -3.18 -11.11
N TYR A 206 6.93 -3.40 -9.94
CA TYR A 206 6.13 -2.38 -9.25
C TYR A 206 6.94 -1.11 -8.98
N LEU A 207 8.17 -1.23 -8.44
CA LEU A 207 9.03 -0.07 -8.18
C LEU A 207 9.40 0.68 -9.48
N LEU A 208 9.62 -0.03 -10.59
CA LEU A 208 9.88 0.58 -11.89
C LEU A 208 8.64 1.28 -12.45
N LEU A 209 7.46 0.67 -12.29
CA LEU A 209 6.20 1.24 -12.79
C LEU A 209 5.71 2.40 -11.92
N MET A 210 6.20 2.54 -10.69
CA MET A 210 5.74 3.59 -9.78
C MET A 210 6.05 5.00 -10.29
N LEU A 211 7.12 5.19 -11.06
CA LEU A 211 7.42 6.48 -11.70
C LEU A 211 6.38 6.87 -12.77
N PRO A 212 6.12 6.06 -13.83
CA PRO A 212 5.12 6.43 -14.82
C PRO A 212 3.71 6.54 -14.22
N LEU A 213 3.35 5.69 -13.25
CA LEU A 213 2.08 5.78 -12.54
C LEU A 213 2.00 7.04 -11.69
N GLY A 214 3.05 7.36 -10.94
CA GLY A 214 3.13 8.57 -10.13
C GLY A 214 3.05 9.84 -10.97
N LEU A 215 3.71 9.86 -12.13
CA LEU A 215 3.61 10.97 -13.09
C LEU A 215 2.18 11.12 -13.62
N PHE A 216 1.52 10.01 -13.95
CA PHE A 216 0.14 10.01 -14.42
C PHE A 216 -0.80 10.53 -13.33
N TYR A 217 -0.73 10.01 -12.10
CA TYR A 217 -1.57 10.43 -10.99
C TYR A 217 -1.37 11.90 -10.62
N PHE A 218 -0.10 12.32 -10.52
CA PHE A 218 0.24 13.71 -10.22
C PHE A 218 -0.32 14.66 -11.28
N THR A 219 -0.07 14.36 -12.56
CA THR A 219 -0.55 15.18 -13.69
C THR A 219 -2.07 15.25 -13.68
N PHE A 220 -2.74 14.11 -13.47
CA PHE A 220 -4.18 14.04 -13.43
C PHE A 220 -4.78 14.92 -12.33
N VAL A 221 -4.24 14.84 -11.10
CA VAL A 221 -4.69 15.65 -9.97
C VAL A 221 -4.44 17.14 -10.23
N ILE A 222 -3.22 17.51 -10.63
CA ILE A 222 -2.87 18.92 -10.86
C ILE A 222 -3.72 19.52 -11.98
N VAL A 223 -3.80 18.86 -13.13
CA VAL A 223 -4.59 19.35 -14.27
C VAL A 223 -6.08 19.39 -13.89
N GLY A 224 -6.60 18.33 -13.26
CA GLY A 224 -8.01 18.27 -12.84
C GLY A 224 -8.37 19.39 -11.88
N VAL A 225 -7.57 19.65 -10.86
CA VAL A 225 -7.81 20.73 -9.89
C VAL A 225 -7.65 22.11 -10.52
N VAL A 226 -6.55 22.34 -11.25
CA VAL A 226 -6.29 23.66 -11.88
C VAL A 226 -7.35 24.01 -12.92
N CYS A 227 -7.69 23.07 -13.81
CA CYS A 227 -8.75 23.30 -14.80
C CYS A 227 -10.11 23.53 -14.14
N SER A 228 -10.46 22.76 -13.10
CA SER A 228 -11.71 22.93 -12.37
C SER A 228 -11.81 24.30 -11.72
N LEU A 229 -10.75 24.74 -11.04
CA LEU A 229 -10.70 26.06 -10.39
C LEU A 229 -10.73 27.18 -11.43
N ALA A 230 -9.99 27.06 -12.53
CA ALA A 230 -9.98 28.02 -13.61
C ALA A 230 -11.40 28.20 -14.20
N LEU A 231 -12.07 27.09 -14.53
CA LEU A 231 -13.44 27.11 -15.04
C LEU A 231 -14.44 27.66 -14.02
N THR A 232 -14.24 27.45 -12.74
CA THR A 232 -15.13 27.96 -11.69
C THR A 232 -14.92 29.45 -11.46
N ILE A 233 -13.68 29.94 -11.48
CA ILE A 233 -13.30 31.32 -11.14
C ILE A 233 -13.39 32.23 -12.34
N ALA A 234 -13.08 31.77 -13.57
CA ALA A 234 -13.05 32.60 -14.77
C ALA A 234 -14.36 33.39 -15.02
N PRO A 235 -15.57 32.83 -14.87
CA PRO A 235 -16.80 33.58 -15.01
C PRO A 235 -16.94 34.70 -14.00
N ILE A 236 -16.49 34.50 -12.76
CA ILE A 236 -16.50 35.53 -11.72
C ILE A 236 -15.52 36.64 -12.08
N ALA A 237 -14.33 36.31 -12.57
CA ALA A 237 -13.34 37.27 -13.01
C ALA A 237 -13.88 38.13 -14.20
N VAL A 238 -14.55 37.49 -15.16
CA VAL A 238 -15.21 38.18 -16.29
C VAL A 238 -16.30 39.15 -15.82
N LEU A 239 -17.13 38.76 -14.86
CA LEU A 239 -18.16 39.63 -14.28
C LEU A 239 -17.54 40.84 -13.54
N LEU A 240 -16.48 40.63 -12.76
CA LEU A 240 -15.74 41.67 -12.05
C LEU A 240 -15.05 42.64 -13.03
N PHE A 241 -14.55 42.13 -14.16
CA PHE A 241 -13.98 42.94 -15.24
C PHE A 241 -15.07 43.85 -15.88
N HIS A 242 -16.24 43.29 -16.22
CA HIS A 242 -17.35 44.09 -16.76
C HIS A 242 -17.91 45.12 -15.76
N ALA A 243 -17.82 44.83 -14.47
CA ALA A 243 -18.20 45.75 -13.39
C ALA A 243 -17.14 46.85 -13.12
N GLY A 244 -16.01 46.84 -13.81
CA GLY A 244 -14.91 47.79 -13.64
C GLY A 244 -14.10 47.63 -12.34
N VAL A 245 -14.28 46.52 -11.65
CA VAL A 245 -13.56 46.21 -10.39
C VAL A 245 -12.13 45.77 -10.65
N ILE A 246 -11.91 45.08 -11.80
CA ILE A 246 -10.57 44.60 -12.23
C ILE A 246 -10.30 45.09 -13.65
N THR A 247 -9.10 45.55 -13.91
CA THR A 247 -8.62 45.91 -15.25
C THR A 247 -7.61 44.86 -15.70
N ILE A 248 -7.83 44.27 -16.89
CA ILE A 248 -6.91 43.32 -17.52
C ILE A 248 -6.41 43.99 -18.79
N ASP A 249 -5.08 44.14 -18.92
CA ASP A 249 -4.48 44.65 -20.15
C ASP A 249 -4.67 43.62 -21.28
N GLY A 250 -5.54 43.93 -22.22
CA GLY A 250 -5.78 43.09 -23.40
C GLY A 250 -7.27 43.03 -23.78
N THR A 251 -7.55 42.71 -25.05
CA THR A 251 -8.91 42.41 -25.51
C THR A 251 -9.36 41.03 -25.04
N VAL A 252 -10.10 40.99 -23.96
CA VAL A 252 -10.75 39.75 -23.50
C VAL A 252 -12.01 39.56 -24.34
N GLU A 253 -11.94 38.65 -25.33
CA GLU A 253 -13.15 38.11 -25.96
C GLU A 253 -13.92 37.32 -24.90
N SER A 254 -14.89 37.96 -24.26
CA SER A 254 -15.71 37.32 -23.25
C SER A 254 -16.75 36.42 -23.92
N PRO A 255 -16.91 35.16 -23.48
CA PRO A 255 -18.02 34.34 -23.92
C PRO A 255 -19.35 35.04 -23.60
N HIS A 256 -20.39 34.76 -24.40
CA HIS A 256 -21.71 35.33 -24.20
C HIS A 256 -22.15 35.24 -22.73
N PRO A 257 -22.60 36.31 -22.08
CA PRO A 257 -22.90 36.31 -20.62
C PRO A 257 -23.79 35.17 -20.14
N ALA A 258 -24.68 34.68 -21.01
CA ALA A 258 -25.55 33.56 -20.70
C ALA A 258 -24.80 32.22 -20.54
N LEU A 259 -23.55 32.09 -21.03
CA LEU A 259 -22.72 30.86 -20.89
C LEU A 259 -21.90 30.84 -19.60
N LEU A 260 -21.71 31.98 -18.94
CA LEU A 260 -20.88 32.10 -17.75
C LEU A 260 -21.31 31.14 -16.59
N PRO A 261 -22.61 31.03 -16.25
CA PRO A 261 -23.04 30.09 -15.22
C PRO A 261 -22.79 28.63 -15.60
N LEU A 262 -22.94 28.30 -16.88
CA LEU A 262 -22.71 26.95 -17.39
C LEU A 262 -21.24 26.54 -17.24
N VAL A 263 -20.31 27.46 -17.51
CA VAL A 263 -18.85 27.23 -17.33
C VAL A 263 -18.51 27.02 -15.87
N SER A 264 -19.08 27.81 -14.94
CA SER A 264 -18.87 27.59 -13.50
C SER A 264 -19.40 26.24 -13.02
N ILE A 265 -20.58 25.83 -13.47
CA ILE A 265 -21.18 24.53 -13.15
C ILE A 265 -20.26 23.41 -13.66
N LEU A 266 -19.76 23.53 -14.89
CA LEU A 266 -18.82 22.57 -15.46
C LEU A 266 -17.54 22.45 -14.61
N GLY A 267 -16.99 23.57 -14.14
CA GLY A 267 -15.85 23.61 -13.26
C GLY A 267 -16.11 22.87 -11.94
N ILE A 268 -17.25 23.12 -11.30
CA ILE A 268 -17.64 22.45 -10.05
C ILE A 268 -17.83 20.95 -10.27
N VAL A 269 -18.47 20.55 -11.37
CA VAL A 269 -18.65 19.13 -11.71
C VAL A 269 -17.29 18.46 -11.93
N LEU A 270 -16.38 19.09 -12.67
CA LEU A 270 -15.05 18.59 -12.93
C LEU A 270 -14.25 18.42 -11.62
N LEU A 271 -14.31 19.40 -10.72
CA LEU A 271 -13.67 19.32 -9.41
C LEU A 271 -14.23 18.14 -8.59
N THR A 272 -15.56 18.00 -8.59
CA THR A 272 -16.21 16.89 -7.89
C THR A 272 -15.77 15.53 -8.44
N VAL A 273 -15.70 15.41 -9.77
CA VAL A 273 -15.20 14.16 -10.43
C VAL A 273 -13.74 13.91 -10.08
N THR A 274 -12.89 14.94 -10.08
CA THR A 274 -11.47 14.81 -9.70
C THR A 274 -11.30 14.32 -8.25
N LEU A 275 -12.18 14.73 -7.34
CA LEU A 275 -12.17 14.30 -5.95
C LEU A 275 -12.77 12.90 -5.74
N HIS A 276 -13.55 12.35 -6.68
CA HIS A 276 -14.14 11.01 -6.60
C HIS A 276 -13.18 9.90 -7.09
N LEU A 277 -12.11 10.26 -7.79
CA LEU A 277 -11.10 9.34 -8.32
C LEU A 277 -10.01 9.04 -7.31
#